data_9c9788f5338e20107aa7a613297a451b
#
_entry.id   9c9788f5338e20107aa7a613297a451b
#
_cell.length_a   1.000
_cell.length_b   1.000
_cell.length_c   1.000
_cell.angle_alpha   90.00
_cell.angle_beta   90.00
_cell.angle_gamma   90.00
#
_symmetry.space_group_name_H-M   'P 1'
#
loop_
_entity.id
_entity.type
_entity.pdbx_description
1 polymer ?
#
loop_
_entity_poly.entity_id
_entity_poly.type
_entity_poly.pdbx_seq_one_letter_code
_entity_poly.pdbx_strand_id
1 'polypeptide(L)'
;NLFEGKNVLVVGGNSGIGLAAAKAFSQEGANLIITGRNVETLTSKADEIGGRTSAYQCDVTDMEQIKDLVVKVELEFGYIDVLFISAGQYSSGSINSVTEENWDWLMDTNLKGMFFTIQGMLPLMGNPSSIVLMGSIAGRLAVAESPVYAASKAGVRSLARSLAADFVTKGIRVNVVSPGPTDTPAYRKLKGEGNTLQQVEWEKKLSTIPMNRLGTPEEVAKAVLFLASSDSSFTTGAEILVDGGEVYLS
;
A
#
# COMPACT_ATOMS: atom_id res chain seq x y z
N ASN A 1 16.08 -4.58 16.63
CA ASN A 1 15.41 -3.51 15.85
C ASN A 1 15.84 -3.62 14.38
N LEU A 2 14.97 -4.17 13.56
CA LEU A 2 15.26 -4.49 12.16
C LEU A 2 15.47 -3.23 11.28
N PHE A 3 14.90 -2.11 11.70
CA PHE A 3 14.96 -0.83 10.97
C PHE A 3 15.60 0.30 11.79
N GLU A 4 16.44 -0.03 12.79
CA GLU A 4 17.11 0.98 13.59
C GLU A 4 17.88 1.97 12.73
N GLY A 5 17.51 3.27 12.85
CA GLY A 5 18.11 4.36 12.10
C GLY A 5 17.80 4.41 10.59
N LYS A 6 16.95 3.51 10.08
CA LYS A 6 16.51 3.51 8.67
C LYS A 6 15.46 4.58 8.42
N ASN A 7 15.58 5.28 7.29
CA ASN A 7 14.66 6.30 6.83
C ASN A 7 13.56 5.66 5.98
N VAL A 8 12.33 5.65 6.50
CA VAL A 8 11.17 4.99 5.90
C VAL A 8 10.11 6.01 5.53
N LEU A 9 9.67 6.02 4.28
CA LEU A 9 8.52 6.79 3.82
C LEU A 9 7.33 5.86 3.58
N VAL A 10 6.22 6.10 4.30
CA VAL A 10 4.95 5.38 4.12
C VAL A 10 3.90 6.30 3.50
N VAL A 11 3.63 6.12 2.22
CA VAL A 11 2.61 6.88 1.50
C VAL A 11 1.24 6.25 1.72
N GLY A 12 0.33 6.99 2.37
CA GLY A 12 -0.95 6.45 2.86
C GLY A 12 -0.82 5.79 4.23
N GLY A 13 -0.01 6.37 5.13
CA GLY A 13 0.32 5.85 6.46
C GLY A 13 -0.67 6.18 7.57
N ASN A 14 -1.79 6.86 7.28
CA ASN A 14 -2.71 7.34 8.31
C ASN A 14 -3.93 6.43 8.57
N SER A 15 -4.03 5.28 7.89
CA SER A 15 -5.14 4.35 8.11
C SER A 15 -4.81 2.92 7.64
N GLY A 16 -5.61 1.94 8.10
CA GLY A 16 -5.57 0.56 7.63
C GLY A 16 -4.18 -0.07 7.62
N ILE A 17 -3.83 -0.72 6.52
CA ILE A 17 -2.56 -1.43 6.37
C ILE A 17 -1.36 -0.46 6.42
N GLY A 18 -1.50 0.73 5.81
CA GLY A 18 -0.44 1.75 5.85
C GLY A 18 -0.09 2.17 7.27
N LEU A 19 -1.11 2.41 8.11
CA LEU A 19 -0.91 2.75 9.53
C LEU A 19 -0.31 1.59 10.33
N ALA A 20 -0.78 0.35 10.10
CA ALA A 20 -0.22 -0.82 10.76
C ALA A 20 1.27 -1.02 10.40
N ALA A 21 1.63 -0.84 9.14
CA ALA A 21 3.02 -0.90 8.70
C ALA A 21 3.86 0.25 9.30
N ALA A 22 3.33 1.48 9.32
CA ALA A 22 4.00 2.62 9.93
C ALA A 22 4.31 2.39 11.42
N LYS A 23 3.32 1.88 12.18
CA LYS A 23 3.53 1.48 13.58
C LYS A 23 4.60 0.41 13.73
N ALA A 24 4.57 -0.61 12.89
CA ALA A 24 5.54 -1.69 12.92
C ALA A 24 6.96 -1.21 12.57
N PHE A 25 7.13 -0.34 11.58
CA PHE A 25 8.42 0.30 11.29
C PHE A 25 8.95 1.13 12.46
N SER A 26 8.09 1.95 13.10
CA SER A 26 8.47 2.74 14.27
C SER A 26 8.90 1.84 15.45
N GLN A 27 8.19 0.76 15.72
CA GLN A 27 8.53 -0.22 16.76
C GLN A 27 9.89 -0.91 16.52
N GLU A 28 10.29 -1.00 15.26
CA GLU A 28 11.58 -1.56 14.84
C GLU A 28 12.69 -0.50 14.70
N GLY A 29 12.45 0.73 15.17
CA GLY A 29 13.47 1.78 15.31
C GLY A 29 13.65 2.68 14.08
N ALA A 30 12.73 2.68 13.12
CA ALA A 30 12.81 3.52 11.94
C ALA A 30 12.62 5.02 12.26
N ASN A 31 13.31 5.88 11.50
CA ASN A 31 12.90 7.26 11.30
C ASN A 31 11.78 7.24 10.25
N LEU A 32 10.63 7.83 10.55
CA LEU A 32 9.43 7.62 9.77
C LEU A 32 8.83 8.93 9.25
N ILE A 33 8.50 8.96 7.98
CA ILE A 33 7.58 9.93 7.41
C ILE A 33 6.33 9.19 6.97
N ILE A 34 5.16 9.66 7.40
CA ILE A 34 3.87 9.18 6.90
C ILE A 34 3.17 10.26 6.11
N THR A 35 2.41 9.86 5.07
CA THR A 35 1.59 10.80 4.30
C THR A 35 0.14 10.39 4.23
N GLY A 36 -0.72 11.36 3.95
CA GLY A 36 -2.15 11.18 3.76
C GLY A 36 -2.83 12.48 3.34
N ARG A 37 -4.11 12.42 2.97
CA ARG A 37 -4.85 13.58 2.46
C ARG A 37 -5.43 14.47 3.55
N ASN A 38 -5.89 13.88 4.65
CA ASN A 38 -6.50 14.61 5.75
C ASN A 38 -5.46 14.92 6.82
N VAL A 39 -5.18 16.22 7.01
CA VAL A 39 -4.13 16.72 7.92
C VAL A 39 -4.40 16.35 9.37
N GLU A 40 -5.65 16.50 9.83
CA GLU A 40 -6.02 16.26 11.23
C GLU A 40 -5.80 14.80 11.62
N THR A 41 -6.32 13.86 10.81
CA THR A 41 -6.12 12.43 11.04
C THR A 41 -4.66 12.04 10.89
N LEU A 42 -3.93 12.65 9.96
CA LEU A 42 -2.52 12.37 9.70
C LEU A 42 -1.65 12.77 10.91
N THR A 43 -1.83 13.99 11.43
CA THR A 43 -1.11 14.49 12.60
C THR A 43 -1.41 13.64 13.82
N SER A 44 -2.70 13.41 14.11
CA SER A 44 -3.11 12.54 15.22
C SER A 44 -2.50 11.14 15.13
N LYS A 45 -2.34 10.57 13.92
CA LYS A 45 -1.73 9.25 13.75
C LYS A 45 -0.21 9.28 13.88
N ALA A 46 0.45 10.34 13.49
CA ALA A 46 1.87 10.52 13.74
C ALA A 46 2.16 10.59 15.25
N ASP A 47 1.34 11.34 16.00
CA ASP A 47 1.44 11.42 17.47
C ASP A 47 1.18 10.05 18.13
N GLU A 48 0.19 9.29 17.64
CA GLU A 48 -0.13 7.93 18.11
C GLU A 48 1.02 6.93 17.85
N ILE A 49 1.67 7.01 16.68
CA ILE A 49 2.83 6.18 16.36
C ILE A 49 4.00 6.54 17.27
N GLY A 50 4.20 7.83 17.52
CA GLY A 50 5.29 8.33 18.36
C GLY A 50 6.66 8.12 17.72
N GLY A 51 7.70 8.07 18.57
CA GLY A 51 9.07 7.90 18.10
C GLY A 51 9.56 9.06 17.23
N ARG A 52 10.30 8.74 16.17
CA ARG A 52 10.78 9.70 15.16
C ARG A 52 9.85 9.68 13.96
N THR A 53 8.61 10.14 14.14
CA THR A 53 7.57 10.12 13.10
C THR A 53 7.15 11.53 12.72
N SER A 54 7.36 11.89 11.47
CA SER A 54 6.86 13.12 10.85
C SER A 54 5.68 12.85 9.93
N ALA A 55 4.86 13.87 9.70
CA ALA A 55 3.63 13.76 8.93
C ALA A 55 3.55 14.89 7.87
N TYR A 56 3.37 14.52 6.59
CA TYR A 56 3.22 15.47 5.50
C TYR A 56 1.96 15.18 4.68
N GLN A 57 1.13 16.22 4.52
CA GLN A 57 -0.03 16.09 3.64
C GLN A 57 0.44 15.86 2.20
N CYS A 58 -0.15 14.87 1.55
CA CYS A 58 0.03 14.60 0.13
C CYS A 58 -1.16 13.83 -0.43
N ASP A 59 -1.79 14.38 -1.47
CA ASP A 59 -2.66 13.65 -2.36
C ASP A 59 -1.82 13.17 -3.56
N VAL A 60 -1.70 11.86 -3.73
CA VAL A 60 -0.90 11.27 -4.80
C VAL A 60 -1.48 11.50 -6.21
N THR A 61 -2.70 12.04 -6.31
CA THR A 61 -3.28 12.45 -7.60
C THR A 61 -2.85 13.86 -8.02
N ASP A 62 -2.26 14.62 -7.09
CA ASP A 62 -1.76 15.97 -7.32
C ASP A 62 -0.25 15.97 -7.49
N MET A 63 0.21 16.24 -8.70
CA MET A 63 1.64 16.21 -9.05
C MET A 63 2.46 17.29 -8.34
N GLU A 64 1.88 18.45 -8.02
CA GLU A 64 2.58 19.49 -7.27
C GLU A 64 2.78 19.08 -5.81
N GLN A 65 1.78 18.46 -5.19
CA GLN A 65 1.93 17.90 -3.83
C GLN A 65 2.96 16.78 -3.77
N ILE A 66 3.10 15.96 -4.81
CA ILE A 66 4.18 14.97 -4.90
C ILE A 66 5.54 15.67 -4.95
N LYS A 67 5.70 16.72 -5.76
CA LYS A 67 6.95 17.48 -5.82
C LYS A 67 7.30 18.12 -4.48
N ASP A 68 6.32 18.75 -3.83
CA ASP A 68 6.49 19.34 -2.50
C ASP A 68 6.90 18.28 -1.45
N LEU A 69 6.31 17.09 -1.54
CA LEU A 69 6.68 15.97 -0.66
C LEU A 69 8.14 15.55 -0.88
N VAL A 70 8.61 15.47 -2.14
CA VAL A 70 10.02 15.15 -2.44
C VAL A 70 10.96 16.12 -1.74
N VAL A 71 10.70 17.43 -1.87
CA VAL A 71 11.51 18.47 -1.20
C VAL A 71 11.51 18.30 0.32
N LYS A 72 10.36 18.02 0.93
CA LYS A 72 10.25 17.81 2.38
C LYS A 72 11.03 16.58 2.86
N VAL A 73 10.92 15.47 2.11
CA VAL A 73 11.66 14.24 2.40
C VAL A 73 13.17 14.43 2.25
N GLU A 74 13.60 15.15 1.20
CA GLU A 74 15.01 15.49 1.00
C GLU A 74 15.57 16.34 2.13
N LEU A 75 14.84 17.36 2.56
CA LEU A 75 15.28 18.25 3.65
C LEU A 75 15.35 17.53 5.01
N GLU A 76 14.45 16.59 5.28
CA GLU A 76 14.39 15.90 6.56
C GLU A 76 15.32 14.68 6.61
N PHE A 77 15.31 13.86 5.56
CA PHE A 77 16.05 12.60 5.53
C PHE A 77 17.32 12.63 4.68
N GLY A 78 17.37 13.46 3.63
CA GLY A 78 18.44 13.43 2.62
C GLY A 78 18.40 12.19 1.73
N TYR A 79 18.02 11.03 2.26
CA TYR A 79 17.87 9.77 1.52
C TYR A 79 16.79 8.88 2.14
N ILE A 80 16.33 7.88 1.37
CA ILE A 80 15.29 6.92 1.78
C ILE A 80 15.85 5.50 1.67
N ASP A 81 15.78 4.72 2.76
CA ASP A 81 16.07 3.27 2.75
C ASP A 81 14.87 2.46 2.28
N VAL A 82 13.65 2.87 2.67
CA VAL A 82 12.41 2.16 2.34
C VAL A 82 11.33 3.12 1.88
N LEU A 83 10.75 2.83 0.73
CA LEU A 83 9.53 3.46 0.24
C LEU A 83 8.40 2.43 0.23
N PHE A 84 7.40 2.63 1.09
CA PHE A 84 6.18 1.83 1.06
C PHE A 84 5.00 2.66 0.57
N ILE A 85 4.37 2.26 -0.54
CA ILE A 85 3.19 2.93 -1.10
C ILE A 85 1.95 2.10 -0.84
N SER A 86 1.19 2.52 0.18
CA SER A 86 -0.09 1.93 0.59
C SER A 86 -1.29 2.74 0.09
N ALA A 87 -1.08 3.98 -0.38
CA ALA A 87 -2.16 4.81 -0.89
C ALA A 87 -2.90 4.10 -2.02
N GLY A 88 -4.21 4.00 -1.88
CA GLY A 88 -5.07 3.34 -2.85
C GLY A 88 -6.54 3.51 -2.50
N GLN A 89 -7.38 3.33 -3.49
CA GLN A 89 -8.84 3.43 -3.39
C GLN A 89 -9.49 2.20 -3.99
N TYR A 90 -10.70 1.92 -3.55
CA TYR A 90 -11.56 0.86 -4.07
C TYR A 90 -12.90 1.45 -4.48
N SER A 91 -13.41 0.99 -5.59
CA SER A 91 -14.78 1.21 -6.02
C SER A 91 -15.28 -0.03 -6.74
N SER A 92 -16.54 -0.37 -6.51
CA SER A 92 -17.27 -1.37 -7.26
C SER A 92 -18.21 -0.71 -8.26
N GLY A 93 -18.47 -1.39 -9.37
CA GLY A 93 -19.40 -0.99 -10.40
C GLY A 93 -19.29 -1.91 -11.60
N SER A 94 -20.46 -2.27 -12.17
CA SER A 94 -20.50 -3.04 -13.43
C SER A 94 -19.92 -2.21 -14.57
N ILE A 95 -19.55 -2.86 -15.68
CA ILE A 95 -19.04 -2.17 -16.88
C ILE A 95 -19.97 -1.05 -17.36
N ASN A 96 -21.28 -1.20 -17.17
CA ASN A 96 -22.27 -0.22 -17.62
C ASN A 96 -22.43 0.98 -16.66
N SER A 97 -21.93 0.88 -15.42
CA SER A 97 -22.07 1.91 -14.38
C SER A 97 -20.78 2.69 -14.10
N VAL A 98 -19.65 2.26 -14.65
CA VAL A 98 -18.38 2.97 -14.50
C VAL A 98 -18.42 4.26 -15.31
N THR A 99 -18.18 5.39 -14.65
CA THR A 99 -18.01 6.68 -15.31
C THR A 99 -16.52 6.99 -15.54
N GLU A 100 -16.24 7.96 -16.43
CA GLU A 100 -14.87 8.44 -16.68
C GLU A 100 -14.24 8.97 -15.40
N GLU A 101 -14.97 9.72 -14.57
CA GLU A 101 -14.49 10.26 -13.30
C GLU A 101 -14.12 9.13 -12.32
N ASN A 102 -14.93 8.05 -12.28
CA ASN A 102 -14.62 6.90 -11.44
C ASN A 102 -13.38 6.14 -11.92
N TRP A 103 -13.24 6.00 -13.24
CA TRP A 103 -12.05 5.43 -13.88
C TRP A 103 -10.82 6.25 -13.54
N ASP A 104 -10.84 7.57 -13.79
CA ASP A 104 -9.72 8.45 -13.56
C ASP A 104 -9.34 8.47 -12.08
N TRP A 105 -10.31 8.60 -11.18
CA TRP A 105 -10.07 8.59 -9.74
C TRP A 105 -9.35 7.32 -9.26
N LEU A 106 -9.77 6.14 -9.75
CA LEU A 106 -9.12 4.87 -9.39
C LEU A 106 -7.72 4.75 -10.00
N MET A 107 -7.59 5.04 -11.29
CA MET A 107 -6.31 4.89 -11.99
C MET A 107 -5.30 5.94 -11.55
N ASP A 108 -5.73 7.17 -11.35
CA ASP A 108 -4.88 8.25 -10.86
C ASP A 108 -4.36 7.97 -9.44
N THR A 109 -5.22 7.45 -8.55
CA THR A 109 -4.79 7.10 -7.20
C THR A 109 -3.92 5.84 -7.17
N ASN A 110 -4.42 4.73 -7.78
CA ASN A 110 -3.85 3.41 -7.56
C ASN A 110 -2.61 3.11 -8.41
N LEU A 111 -2.46 3.78 -9.55
CA LEU A 111 -1.39 3.48 -10.51
C LEU A 111 -0.57 4.71 -10.89
N LYS A 112 -1.18 5.78 -11.40
CA LYS A 112 -0.47 6.98 -11.85
C LYS A 112 0.22 7.70 -10.70
N GLY A 113 -0.48 7.97 -9.60
CA GLY A 113 0.09 8.61 -8.42
C GLY A 113 1.21 7.78 -7.79
N MET A 114 1.04 6.44 -7.76
CA MET A 114 2.10 5.52 -7.33
C MET A 114 3.35 5.66 -8.21
N PHE A 115 3.19 5.65 -9.54
CA PHE A 115 4.30 5.78 -10.49
C PHE A 115 5.07 7.09 -10.29
N PHE A 116 4.37 8.22 -10.24
CA PHE A 116 5.02 9.54 -10.10
C PHE A 116 5.61 9.76 -8.71
N THR A 117 5.04 9.16 -7.67
CA THR A 117 5.65 9.14 -6.34
C THR A 117 7.00 8.40 -6.37
N ILE A 118 7.05 7.21 -7.00
CA ILE A 118 8.32 6.47 -7.15
C ILE A 118 9.32 7.28 -7.95
N GLN A 119 8.90 7.84 -9.09
CA GLN A 119 9.77 8.64 -9.96
C GLN A 119 10.38 9.83 -9.20
N GLY A 120 9.57 10.55 -8.42
CA GLY A 120 10.03 11.70 -7.64
C GLY A 120 10.99 11.32 -6.51
N MET A 121 10.73 10.18 -5.83
CA MET A 121 11.57 9.72 -4.72
C MET A 121 12.85 9.00 -5.17
N LEU A 122 12.91 8.52 -6.41
CA LEU A 122 14.04 7.74 -6.91
C LEU A 122 15.41 8.40 -6.74
N PRO A 123 15.59 9.75 -6.94
CA PRO A 123 16.86 10.41 -6.69
C PRO A 123 17.33 10.34 -5.23
N LEU A 124 16.41 10.15 -4.28
CA LEU A 124 16.70 10.02 -2.84
C LEU A 124 16.95 8.57 -2.41
N MET A 125 16.85 7.60 -3.33
CA MET A 125 17.05 6.19 -3.04
C MET A 125 18.41 5.70 -3.53
N GLY A 126 19.12 4.98 -2.67
CA GLY A 126 20.46 4.45 -2.94
C GLY A 126 20.57 2.94 -2.78
N ASN A 127 21.79 2.44 -2.76
CA ASN A 127 22.13 1.03 -2.56
C ASN A 127 22.64 0.80 -1.12
N PRO A 128 21.99 -0.05 -0.30
CA PRO A 128 20.75 -0.78 -0.62
C PRO A 128 19.48 0.00 -0.24
N SER A 129 18.41 -0.14 -1.03
CA SER A 129 17.08 0.34 -0.65
C SER A 129 15.96 -0.59 -1.16
N SER A 130 14.74 -0.39 -0.65
CA SER A 130 13.59 -1.23 -0.98
C SER A 130 12.34 -0.41 -1.26
N ILE A 131 11.64 -0.75 -2.33
CA ILE A 131 10.31 -0.25 -2.66
C ILE A 131 9.31 -1.38 -2.47
N VAL A 132 8.28 -1.16 -1.65
CA VAL A 132 7.18 -2.11 -1.47
C VAL A 132 5.89 -1.44 -1.93
N LEU A 133 5.18 -2.10 -2.82
CA LEU A 133 3.94 -1.58 -3.42
C LEU A 133 2.73 -2.37 -2.91
N MET A 134 1.65 -1.66 -2.60
CA MET A 134 0.39 -2.28 -2.21
C MET A 134 -0.39 -2.74 -3.43
N GLY A 135 -0.35 -4.05 -3.69
CA GLY A 135 -1.18 -4.74 -4.66
C GLY A 135 -2.59 -5.05 -4.12
N SER A 136 -3.14 -6.13 -4.61
CA SER A 136 -4.36 -6.80 -4.15
C SER A 136 -4.50 -8.13 -4.88
N ILE A 137 -5.16 -9.12 -4.28
CA ILE A 137 -5.57 -10.35 -4.98
C ILE A 137 -6.48 -10.05 -6.18
N ALA A 138 -7.21 -8.93 -6.17
CA ALA A 138 -8.01 -8.47 -7.31
C ALA A 138 -7.20 -8.24 -8.59
N GLY A 139 -5.88 -8.03 -8.48
CA GLY A 139 -4.98 -8.01 -9.64
C GLY A 139 -4.67 -9.39 -10.22
N ARG A 140 -5.17 -10.47 -9.63
CA ARG A 140 -5.00 -11.87 -10.06
C ARG A 140 -6.33 -12.57 -10.32
N LEU A 141 -7.30 -12.35 -9.44
CA LEU A 141 -8.62 -12.99 -9.52
C LEU A 141 -9.56 -12.22 -10.43
N ALA A 142 -10.49 -12.93 -11.02
CA ALA A 142 -11.66 -12.30 -11.63
C ALA A 142 -12.59 -11.80 -10.51
N VAL A 143 -12.68 -10.49 -10.35
CA VAL A 143 -13.56 -9.86 -9.35
C VAL A 143 -14.73 -9.20 -10.08
N ALA A 144 -15.91 -9.82 -9.98
CA ALA A 144 -17.12 -9.26 -10.55
C ALA A 144 -17.37 -7.84 -10.01
N GLU A 145 -17.94 -6.98 -10.83
CA GLU A 145 -18.28 -5.59 -10.47
C GLU A 145 -17.10 -4.73 -9.97
N SER A 146 -15.86 -5.07 -10.37
CA SER A 146 -14.68 -4.28 -10.00
C SER A 146 -13.63 -4.24 -11.12
N PRO A 147 -14.01 -4.07 -12.41
CA PRO A 147 -13.07 -4.19 -13.52
C PRO A 147 -11.95 -3.15 -13.49
N VAL A 148 -12.24 -1.91 -13.14
CA VAL A 148 -11.26 -0.81 -13.08
C VAL A 148 -10.28 -1.02 -11.91
N TYR A 149 -10.80 -1.38 -10.75
CA TYR A 149 -9.96 -1.69 -9.60
C TYR A 149 -9.01 -2.87 -9.88
N ALA A 150 -9.55 -3.95 -10.42
CA ALA A 150 -8.75 -5.13 -10.79
C ALA A 150 -7.66 -4.77 -11.81
N ALA A 151 -8.00 -3.99 -12.84
CA ALA A 151 -7.04 -3.50 -13.83
C ALA A 151 -5.94 -2.64 -13.19
N SER A 152 -6.29 -1.72 -12.27
CA SER A 152 -5.31 -0.90 -11.57
C SER A 152 -4.33 -1.74 -10.76
N LYS A 153 -4.82 -2.77 -10.04
CA LYS A 153 -3.99 -3.65 -9.21
C LYS A 153 -3.17 -4.65 -10.04
N ALA A 154 -3.67 -5.09 -11.19
CA ALA A 154 -2.87 -5.82 -12.17
C ALA A 154 -1.74 -4.94 -12.75
N GLY A 155 -2.03 -3.66 -13.00
CA GLY A 155 -1.05 -2.65 -13.41
C GLY A 155 0.07 -2.47 -12.39
N VAL A 156 -0.25 -2.40 -11.10
CA VAL A 156 0.75 -2.32 -10.01
C VAL A 156 1.71 -3.51 -10.03
N ARG A 157 1.20 -4.73 -10.23
CA ARG A 157 2.02 -5.95 -10.32
C ARG A 157 2.97 -5.92 -11.53
N SER A 158 2.48 -5.46 -12.68
CA SER A 158 3.30 -5.33 -13.88
C SER A 158 4.34 -4.24 -13.71
N LEU A 159 3.96 -3.08 -13.17
CA LEU A 159 4.84 -1.96 -12.88
C LEU A 159 6.00 -2.39 -11.96
N ALA A 160 5.70 -3.10 -10.87
CA ALA A 160 6.72 -3.57 -9.94
C ALA A 160 7.79 -4.42 -10.62
N ARG A 161 7.41 -5.33 -11.51
CA ARG A 161 8.38 -6.18 -12.24
C ARG A 161 9.24 -5.37 -13.19
N SER A 162 8.67 -4.41 -13.91
CA SER A 162 9.41 -3.53 -14.80
C SER A 162 10.41 -2.67 -14.03
N LEU A 163 9.97 -2.04 -12.94
CA LEU A 163 10.84 -1.24 -12.08
C LEU A 163 11.92 -2.09 -11.39
N ALA A 164 11.62 -3.32 -10.99
CA ALA A 164 12.61 -4.23 -10.45
C ALA A 164 13.73 -4.53 -11.46
N ALA A 165 13.39 -4.73 -12.74
CA ALA A 165 14.37 -4.92 -13.80
C ALA A 165 15.23 -3.66 -14.03
N ASP A 166 14.61 -2.48 -14.02
CA ASP A 166 15.30 -1.20 -14.24
C ASP A 166 16.24 -0.82 -13.07
N PHE A 167 15.91 -1.26 -11.84
CA PHE A 167 16.59 -0.79 -10.64
C PHE A 167 17.53 -1.82 -10.00
N VAL A 168 17.53 -3.07 -10.44
CA VAL A 168 18.37 -4.13 -9.87
C VAL A 168 19.85 -3.77 -9.86
N THR A 169 20.35 -3.12 -10.92
CA THR A 169 21.76 -2.68 -11.01
C THR A 169 22.08 -1.47 -10.13
N LYS A 170 21.03 -0.78 -9.65
CA LYS A 170 21.16 0.34 -8.70
C LYS A 170 21.08 -0.15 -7.24
N GLY A 171 20.93 -1.46 -6.99
CA GLY A 171 20.77 -2.01 -5.66
C GLY A 171 19.42 -1.69 -4.99
N ILE A 172 18.40 -1.33 -5.78
CA ILE A 172 17.05 -1.05 -5.30
C ILE A 172 16.15 -2.23 -5.62
N ARG A 173 15.55 -2.83 -4.61
CA ARG A 173 14.58 -3.92 -4.77
C ARG A 173 13.17 -3.36 -4.88
N VAL A 174 12.33 -3.94 -5.74
CA VAL A 174 10.92 -3.55 -5.90
C VAL A 174 10.05 -4.80 -5.81
N ASN A 175 9.12 -4.83 -4.84
CA ASN A 175 8.25 -5.97 -4.60
C ASN A 175 6.81 -5.51 -4.31
N VAL A 176 5.88 -6.46 -4.36
CA VAL A 176 4.45 -6.23 -4.13
C VAL A 176 3.98 -7.08 -2.94
N VAL A 177 3.16 -6.48 -2.06
CA VAL A 177 2.31 -7.20 -1.12
C VAL A 177 0.88 -7.11 -1.63
N SER A 178 0.23 -8.25 -1.83
CA SER A 178 -1.14 -8.35 -2.34
C SER A 178 -2.05 -8.96 -1.28
N PRO A 179 -2.75 -8.14 -0.49
CA PRO A 179 -3.69 -8.64 0.48
C PRO A 179 -4.97 -9.18 -0.16
N GLY A 180 -5.55 -10.18 0.50
CA GLY A 180 -6.95 -10.54 0.40
C GLY A 180 -7.84 -9.64 1.27
N PRO A 181 -9.08 -10.05 1.55
CA PRO A 181 -9.99 -9.32 2.42
C PRO A 181 -9.37 -9.09 3.79
N THR A 182 -9.13 -7.83 4.13
CA THR A 182 -8.43 -7.41 5.35
C THR A 182 -9.32 -6.45 6.15
N ASP A 183 -9.39 -6.63 7.46
CA ASP A 183 -10.23 -5.85 8.37
C ASP A 183 -9.71 -4.41 8.55
N THR A 184 -9.95 -3.57 7.58
CA THR A 184 -9.58 -2.16 7.55
C THR A 184 -10.80 -1.25 7.66
N PRO A 185 -10.63 0.04 8.05
CA PRO A 185 -11.74 0.99 8.03
C PRO A 185 -12.41 1.11 6.65
N ALA A 186 -11.64 1.03 5.56
CA ALA A 186 -12.19 1.03 4.21
C ALA A 186 -13.04 -0.20 3.93
N TYR A 187 -12.57 -1.39 4.34
CA TYR A 187 -13.29 -2.65 4.15
C TYR A 187 -14.56 -2.72 5.03
N ARG A 188 -14.50 -2.21 6.28
CA ARG A 188 -15.66 -2.13 7.17
C ARG A 188 -16.78 -1.25 6.60
N LYS A 189 -16.45 -0.16 5.88
CA LYS A 189 -17.45 0.67 5.19
C LYS A 189 -18.19 -0.10 4.10
N LEU A 190 -17.54 -1.06 3.43
CA LEU A 190 -18.19 -1.91 2.41
C LEU A 190 -19.18 -2.90 3.04
N LYS A 191 -18.91 -3.33 4.28
CA LYS A 191 -19.80 -4.24 5.02
C LYS A 191 -21.17 -3.60 5.32
N GLY A 192 -21.23 -2.27 5.45
CA GLY A 192 -22.43 -1.54 5.83
C GLY A 192 -22.88 -1.81 7.29
N GLU A 193 -23.88 -1.06 7.76
CA GLU A 193 -24.53 -1.30 9.04
C GLU A 193 -25.61 -2.37 8.83
N GLY A 194 -25.25 -3.63 9.11
CA GLY A 194 -25.88 -4.87 8.68
C GLY A 194 -27.37 -5.05 8.92
N ASN A 195 -28.14 -5.10 7.85
CA ASN A 195 -29.40 -5.86 7.83
C ASN A 195 -29.11 -7.36 7.57
N THR A 196 -30.13 -8.22 7.69
CA THR A 196 -30.02 -9.67 7.57
C THR A 196 -29.43 -10.13 6.22
N LEU A 197 -29.71 -9.41 5.12
CA LEU A 197 -29.20 -9.75 3.78
C LEU A 197 -27.71 -9.45 3.68
N GLN A 198 -27.25 -8.32 4.20
CA GLN A 198 -25.83 -7.96 4.23
C GLN A 198 -25.01 -8.94 5.11
N GLN A 199 -25.59 -9.47 6.19
CA GLN A 199 -24.93 -10.49 6.99
C GLN A 199 -24.73 -11.80 6.21
N VAL A 200 -25.75 -12.26 5.46
CA VAL A 200 -25.65 -13.47 4.63
C VAL A 200 -24.60 -13.29 3.52
N GLU A 201 -24.58 -12.14 2.85
CA GLU A 201 -23.57 -11.83 1.83
C GLU A 201 -22.16 -11.81 2.44
N TRP A 202 -22.03 -11.28 3.64
CA TRP A 202 -20.79 -11.24 4.38
C TRP A 202 -20.28 -12.63 4.76
N GLU A 203 -21.13 -13.48 5.29
CA GLU A 203 -20.81 -14.89 5.62
C GLU A 203 -20.40 -15.65 4.35
N LYS A 204 -21.12 -15.44 3.24
CA LYS A 204 -20.75 -15.99 1.94
C LYS A 204 -19.37 -15.49 1.49
N LYS A 205 -19.06 -14.20 1.70
CA LYS A 205 -17.74 -13.66 1.38
C LYS A 205 -16.64 -14.27 2.25
N LEU A 206 -16.89 -14.46 3.56
CA LEU A 206 -15.92 -15.11 4.44
C LEU A 206 -15.66 -16.56 4.03
N SER A 207 -16.70 -17.29 3.58
CA SER A 207 -16.57 -18.68 3.15
C SER A 207 -15.73 -18.87 1.88
N THR A 208 -15.46 -17.80 1.11
CA THR A 208 -14.52 -17.87 -0.03
C THR A 208 -13.06 -17.84 0.41
N ILE A 209 -12.78 -17.49 1.67
CA ILE A 209 -11.42 -17.45 2.23
C ILE A 209 -11.17 -18.80 2.92
N PRO A 210 -10.20 -19.61 2.48
CA PRO A 210 -9.94 -20.93 3.07
C PRO A 210 -9.67 -20.89 4.59
N MET A 211 -9.01 -19.83 5.09
CA MET A 211 -8.83 -19.63 6.55
C MET A 211 -10.09 -19.16 7.27
N ASN A 212 -11.21 -18.95 6.56
CA ASN A 212 -12.54 -18.58 7.08
C ASN A 212 -12.54 -17.37 8.03
N ARG A 213 -11.68 -16.39 7.76
CA ARG A 213 -11.61 -15.10 8.47
C ARG A 213 -10.97 -14.03 7.61
N LEU A 214 -11.20 -12.78 7.98
CA LEU A 214 -10.42 -11.67 7.44
C LEU A 214 -8.98 -11.73 7.95
N GLY A 215 -8.05 -11.26 7.13
CA GLY A 215 -6.73 -10.87 7.60
C GLY A 215 -6.80 -9.61 8.45
N THR A 216 -5.79 -9.38 9.30
CA THR A 216 -5.62 -8.12 10.01
C THR A 216 -4.61 -7.21 9.28
N PRO A 217 -4.68 -5.88 9.44
CA PRO A 217 -3.69 -4.98 8.90
C PRO A 217 -2.26 -5.34 9.35
N GLU A 218 -2.10 -5.84 10.58
CA GLU A 218 -0.82 -6.23 11.16
C GLU A 218 -0.23 -7.48 10.48
N GLU A 219 -1.08 -8.43 10.05
CA GLU A 219 -0.62 -9.59 9.27
C GLU A 219 -0.04 -9.17 7.93
N VAL A 220 -0.68 -8.21 7.26
CA VAL A 220 -0.16 -7.64 6.00
C VAL A 220 1.10 -6.82 6.23
N ALA A 221 1.15 -6.02 7.31
CA ALA A 221 2.31 -5.22 7.67
C ALA A 221 3.58 -6.07 7.88
N LYS A 222 3.47 -7.28 8.44
CA LYS A 222 4.61 -8.21 8.58
C LYS A 222 5.23 -8.58 7.23
N ALA A 223 4.42 -8.82 6.21
CA ALA A 223 4.92 -9.08 4.86
C ALA A 223 5.58 -7.85 4.24
N VAL A 224 5.05 -6.64 4.51
CA VAL A 224 5.67 -5.38 4.11
C VAL A 224 7.05 -5.24 4.75
N LEU A 225 7.18 -5.44 6.06
CA LEU A 225 8.45 -5.34 6.78
C LEU A 225 9.47 -6.36 6.25
N PHE A 226 9.05 -7.60 6.02
CA PHE A 226 9.93 -8.62 5.42
C PHE A 226 10.47 -8.15 4.07
N LEU A 227 9.63 -7.70 3.15
CA LEU A 227 10.08 -7.22 1.83
C LEU A 227 10.90 -5.92 1.91
N ALA A 228 10.68 -5.10 2.92
CA ALA A 228 11.45 -3.89 3.16
C ALA A 228 12.85 -4.16 3.74
N SER A 229 13.02 -5.25 4.49
CA SER A 229 14.21 -5.55 5.26
C SER A 229 15.31 -6.27 4.45
N SER A 230 16.48 -6.44 5.08
CA SER A 230 17.59 -7.23 4.55
C SER A 230 17.27 -8.74 4.48
N ASP A 231 16.27 -9.23 5.22
CA ASP A 231 15.86 -10.64 5.19
C ASP A 231 15.34 -11.06 3.81
N SER A 232 14.92 -10.09 2.99
CA SER A 232 14.52 -10.29 1.60
C SER A 232 15.56 -9.79 0.59
N SER A 233 16.83 -9.72 0.97
CA SER A 233 17.93 -9.15 0.14
C SER A 233 18.09 -9.80 -1.25
N PHE A 234 17.64 -11.04 -1.42
CA PHE A 234 17.65 -11.75 -2.72
C PHE A 234 16.28 -11.82 -3.37
N THR A 235 15.36 -10.94 -2.96
CA THR A 235 13.96 -10.90 -3.45
C THR A 235 13.67 -9.56 -4.13
N THR A 236 13.44 -9.57 -5.45
CA THR A 236 13.00 -8.40 -6.24
C THR A 236 12.09 -8.84 -7.37
N GLY A 237 11.13 -8.00 -7.76
CA GLY A 237 10.09 -8.33 -8.74
C GLY A 237 9.04 -9.33 -8.26
N ALA A 238 9.08 -9.70 -6.98
CA ALA A 238 8.20 -10.68 -6.37
C ALA A 238 6.88 -10.07 -5.90
N GLU A 239 5.88 -10.96 -5.75
CA GLU A 239 4.60 -10.64 -5.13
C GLU A 239 4.31 -11.64 -4.02
N ILE A 240 4.08 -11.13 -2.80
CA ILE A 240 3.64 -11.92 -1.66
C ILE A 240 2.12 -11.75 -1.49
N LEU A 241 1.40 -12.87 -1.50
CA LEU A 241 -0.02 -12.92 -1.18
C LEU A 241 -0.20 -13.06 0.34
N VAL A 242 -1.07 -12.23 0.91
CA VAL A 242 -1.52 -12.30 2.31
C VAL A 242 -3.03 -12.35 2.30
N ASP A 243 -3.59 -13.51 1.95
CA ASP A 243 -4.98 -13.65 1.50
C ASP A 243 -5.76 -14.80 2.14
N GLY A 244 -5.16 -15.48 3.12
CA GLY A 244 -5.80 -16.65 3.76
C GLY A 244 -6.02 -17.84 2.81
N GLY A 245 -5.29 -17.88 1.68
CA GLY A 245 -5.34 -18.93 0.68
C GLY A 245 -6.36 -18.68 -0.45
N GLU A 246 -7.01 -17.52 -0.49
CA GLU A 246 -8.12 -17.24 -1.43
C GLU A 246 -7.69 -17.37 -2.90
N VAL A 247 -6.42 -17.09 -3.26
CA VAL A 247 -5.97 -17.17 -4.67
C VAL A 247 -5.73 -18.61 -5.13
N TYR A 248 -5.21 -19.48 -4.28
CA TYR A 248 -4.73 -20.79 -4.73
C TYR A 248 -5.51 -21.96 -4.16
N LEU A 249 -6.34 -21.78 -3.14
CA LEU A 249 -7.02 -22.87 -2.45
C LEU A 249 -8.56 -22.77 -2.51
N SER A 250 -9.10 -21.69 -3.08
CA SER A 250 -10.57 -21.51 -3.26
C SER A 250 -11.07 -22.05 -4.59
#